data_b1339130e37c14f48244eab9b68180aa
#
_entry.id   b1339130e37c14f48244eab9b68180aa
#
_cell.length_a   1.000
_cell.length_b   1.000
_cell.length_c   1.000
_cell.angle_alpha   90.00
_cell.angle_beta   90.00
_cell.angle_gamma   90.00
#
_symmetry.space_group_name_H-M   'P 1'
#
loop_
_entity.id
_entity.type
_entity.pdbx_description
1 polymer ?
#
loop_
_entity_poly.entity_id
_entity_poly.type
_entity_poly.pdbx_seq_one_letter_code
_entity_poly.pdbx_strand_id
1 'polypeptide(L)'
;MISTRGRYAIRVMLDLAENDNGSYIPLKDVAERQEISKKYLEIIVRDMVAGGLITGASGKGGGYKLIRKPEEYSIGEIVELMEGTLAPVACMAEKDYDCPRQEKCKTLPMWTEFYDMVHNFFYGKKLSDLL
;
A
#
# COMPACT_ATOMS: atom_id res chain seq x y z
N MET A 1 11.80 -5.51 -3.35
CA MET A 1 10.54 -6.12 -3.00
C MET A 1 9.50 -5.09 -2.57
N ILE A 2 9.85 -4.19 -1.67
CA ILE A 2 8.97 -3.07 -1.31
C ILE A 2 9.59 -1.79 -1.80
N SER A 3 8.91 -1.15 -2.74
CA SER A 3 9.38 0.08 -3.38
C SER A 3 9.22 1.29 -2.47
N THR A 4 9.83 2.40 -2.88
CA THR A 4 9.63 3.68 -2.21
C THR A 4 8.15 4.08 -2.22
N ARG A 5 7.43 3.80 -3.32
CA ARG A 5 5.99 4.07 -3.42
C ARG A 5 5.20 3.34 -2.33
N GLY A 6 5.48 2.05 -2.15
CA GLY A 6 4.80 1.26 -1.12
C GLY A 6 5.08 1.78 0.28
N ARG A 7 6.33 2.08 0.57
CA ARG A 7 6.72 2.62 1.87
C ARG A 7 6.09 3.99 2.14
N TYR A 8 6.08 4.85 1.13
CA TYR A 8 5.50 6.19 1.26
C TYR A 8 3.98 6.14 1.39
N ALA A 9 3.32 5.19 0.71
CA ALA A 9 1.88 5.01 0.85
C ALA A 9 1.51 4.68 2.30
N ILE A 10 2.27 3.82 2.97
CA ILE A 10 2.05 3.52 4.38
C ILE A 10 2.23 4.79 5.22
N ARG A 11 3.25 5.59 4.94
CA ARG A 11 3.49 6.86 5.67
C ARG A 11 2.35 7.85 5.48
N VAL A 12 1.78 7.93 4.27
CA VAL A 12 0.60 8.77 4.01
C VAL A 12 -0.59 8.28 4.83
N MET A 13 -0.84 6.96 4.84
CA MET A 13 -1.94 6.39 5.60
C MET A 13 -1.81 6.70 7.10
N LEU A 14 -0.60 6.58 7.63
CA LEU A 14 -0.32 6.89 9.04
C LEU A 14 -0.52 8.37 9.34
N ASP A 15 -0.05 9.24 8.44
CA ASP A 15 -0.22 10.68 8.60
C ASP A 15 -1.69 11.07 8.65
N LEU A 16 -2.49 10.52 7.72
CA LEU A 16 -3.91 10.80 7.68
C LEU A 16 -4.62 10.26 8.93
N ALA A 17 -4.18 9.12 9.44
CA ALA A 17 -4.75 8.53 10.66
C ALA A 17 -4.41 9.38 11.90
N GLU A 18 -3.15 9.79 12.03
CA GLU A 18 -2.67 10.56 13.18
C GLU A 18 -3.27 11.96 13.24
N ASN A 19 -3.62 12.53 12.09
CA ASN A 19 -4.13 13.90 11.99
C ASN A 19 -5.61 13.94 11.63
N ASP A 20 -6.32 12.84 11.78
CA ASP A 20 -7.74 12.75 11.48
C ASP A 20 -8.54 13.65 12.40
N ASN A 21 -9.22 14.64 11.81
CA ASN A 21 -10.07 15.57 12.53
C ASN A 21 -11.50 15.60 11.92
N GLY A 22 -11.82 14.58 11.10
CA GLY A 22 -13.08 14.51 10.39
C GLY A 22 -13.12 15.32 9.09
N SER A 23 -12.09 16.12 8.84
CA SER A 23 -12.00 16.97 7.65
C SER A 23 -10.90 16.43 6.71
N TYR A 24 -10.92 16.90 5.47
CA TYR A 24 -9.87 16.60 4.52
C TYR A 24 -8.57 17.27 4.94
N ILE A 25 -7.46 16.56 4.77
CA ILE A 25 -6.13 17.03 5.11
C ILE A 25 -5.40 17.44 3.83
N PRO A 26 -4.97 18.71 3.70
CA PRO A 26 -4.26 19.15 2.50
C PRO A 26 -2.97 18.35 2.29
N LEU A 27 -2.73 17.97 1.04
CA LEU A 27 -1.54 17.20 0.69
C LEU A 27 -0.24 17.94 1.03
N LYS A 28 -0.26 19.27 0.93
CA LYS A 28 0.84 20.12 1.32
C LYS A 28 1.27 19.86 2.77
N ASP A 29 0.31 19.68 3.67
CA ASP A 29 0.59 19.42 5.09
C ASP A 29 1.19 18.04 5.31
N VAL A 30 0.69 17.03 4.58
CA VAL A 30 1.25 15.68 4.61
C VAL A 30 2.69 15.70 4.10
N ALA A 31 2.93 16.37 2.98
CA ALA A 31 4.25 16.48 2.36
C ALA A 31 5.25 17.11 3.33
N GLU A 32 4.83 18.16 4.01
CA GLU A 32 5.67 18.88 4.96
C GLU A 32 6.02 18.02 6.18
N ARG A 33 5.01 17.39 6.80
CA ARG A 33 5.24 16.53 7.96
C ARG A 33 6.09 15.31 7.65
N GLN A 34 5.88 14.71 6.47
CA GLN A 34 6.58 13.49 6.07
C GLN A 34 7.90 13.75 5.36
N GLU A 35 8.19 15.03 5.06
CA GLU A 35 9.40 15.42 4.33
C GLU A 35 9.52 14.70 2.98
N ILE A 36 8.39 14.64 2.27
CA ILE A 36 8.30 14.05 0.94
C ILE A 36 7.82 15.12 -0.02
N SER A 37 8.36 15.13 -1.25
CA SER A 37 7.95 16.09 -2.26
C SER A 37 6.44 15.99 -2.52
N LYS A 38 5.75 17.14 -2.52
CA LYS A 38 4.33 17.20 -2.81
C LYS A 38 4.00 16.60 -4.18
N LYS A 39 4.84 16.89 -5.17
CA LYS A 39 4.66 16.40 -6.53
C LYS A 39 4.71 14.87 -6.58
N TYR A 40 5.62 14.27 -5.83
CA TYR A 40 5.70 12.80 -5.76
C TYR A 40 4.50 12.23 -5.03
N LEU A 41 4.05 12.88 -3.96
CA LEU A 41 2.84 12.45 -3.24
C LEU A 41 1.58 12.55 -4.10
N GLU A 42 1.49 13.52 -4.99
CA GLU A 42 0.35 13.64 -5.91
C GLU A 42 0.17 12.36 -6.75
N ILE A 43 1.28 11.77 -7.19
CA ILE A 43 1.25 10.52 -7.95
C ILE A 43 0.78 9.35 -7.08
N ILE A 44 1.32 9.27 -5.86
CA ILE A 44 1.01 8.18 -4.92
C ILE A 44 -0.46 8.24 -4.49
N VAL A 45 -0.95 9.40 -4.08
CA VAL A 45 -2.34 9.52 -3.59
C VAL A 45 -3.36 9.28 -4.70
N ARG A 46 -3.01 9.58 -5.95
CA ARG A 46 -3.88 9.26 -7.09
C ARG A 46 -4.16 7.76 -7.15
N ASP A 47 -3.12 6.96 -7.04
CA ASP A 47 -3.25 5.51 -7.04
C ASP A 47 -4.00 5.01 -5.82
N MET A 48 -3.78 5.65 -4.66
CA MET A 48 -4.46 5.28 -3.43
C MET A 48 -5.96 5.57 -3.48
N VAL A 49 -6.35 6.69 -4.10
CA VAL A 49 -7.77 7.02 -4.32
C VAL A 49 -8.39 6.02 -5.29
N ALA A 50 -7.71 5.76 -6.42
CA ALA A 50 -8.19 4.82 -7.42
C ALA A 50 -8.37 3.41 -6.85
N GLY A 51 -7.50 3.02 -5.92
CA GLY A 51 -7.56 1.71 -5.26
C GLY A 51 -8.51 1.64 -4.06
N GLY A 52 -9.21 2.72 -3.75
CA GLY A 52 -10.20 2.71 -2.68
C GLY A 52 -9.66 2.78 -1.26
N LEU A 53 -8.41 3.22 -1.09
CA LEU A 53 -7.81 3.35 0.25
C LEU A 53 -8.17 4.66 0.94
N ILE A 54 -8.27 5.74 0.17
CA ILE A 54 -8.55 7.07 0.69
C ILE A 54 -9.52 7.78 -0.25
N THR A 55 -10.08 8.89 0.22
CA THR A 55 -10.91 9.74 -0.63
C THR A 55 -10.30 11.14 -0.66
N GLY A 56 -10.55 11.86 -1.74
CA GLY A 56 -10.05 13.21 -1.94
C GLY A 56 -11.15 14.19 -2.30
N ALA A 57 -10.91 15.46 -2.01
CA ALA A 57 -11.77 16.56 -2.43
C ALA A 57 -10.91 17.72 -2.92
N SER A 58 -11.37 18.41 -3.96
CA SER A 58 -10.64 19.55 -4.51
C SER A 58 -11.19 20.86 -3.97
N GLY A 59 -10.45 21.94 -4.24
CA GLY A 59 -10.85 23.29 -3.85
C GLY A 59 -10.47 23.66 -2.43
N LYS A 60 -11.08 24.73 -1.93
CA LYS A 60 -10.84 25.23 -0.59
C LYS A 60 -11.37 24.23 0.44
N GLY A 61 -10.54 23.89 1.42
CA GLY A 61 -10.88 22.86 2.40
C GLY A 61 -10.72 21.44 1.88
N GLY A 62 -10.14 21.29 0.67
CA GLY A 62 -9.88 19.99 0.08
C GLY A 62 -8.63 19.31 0.62
N GLY A 63 -8.38 18.13 0.11
CA GLY A 63 -7.27 17.28 0.52
C GLY A 63 -7.69 15.83 0.50
N TYR A 64 -7.18 15.07 1.45
CA TYR A 64 -7.40 13.62 1.51
C TYR A 64 -7.77 13.19 2.92
N LYS A 65 -8.53 12.11 3.02
CA LYS A 65 -8.84 11.50 4.32
C LYS A 65 -9.09 10.02 4.18
N LEU A 66 -8.98 9.30 5.30
CA LEU A 66 -9.29 7.89 5.36
C LEU A 66 -10.81 7.68 5.19
N ILE A 67 -11.19 6.54 4.61
CA ILE A 67 -12.58 6.13 4.43
C ILE A 67 -12.99 5.00 5.38
N ARG A 68 -12.03 4.45 6.11
CA ARG A 68 -12.24 3.41 7.12
C ARG A 68 -11.43 3.76 8.36
N LYS A 69 -11.74 3.10 9.47
CA LYS A 69 -10.95 3.24 10.69
C LYS A 69 -9.59 2.55 10.51
N PRO A 70 -8.52 3.02 11.19
CA PRO A 70 -7.19 2.39 11.04
C PRO A 70 -7.16 0.90 11.29
N GLU A 71 -7.97 0.39 12.22
CA GLU A 71 -8.06 -1.05 12.50
C GLU A 71 -8.75 -1.86 11.40
N GLU A 72 -9.36 -1.21 10.43
CA GLU A 72 -10.04 -1.86 9.31
C GLU A 72 -9.16 -1.95 8.06
N TYR A 73 -7.93 -1.39 8.10
CA TYR A 73 -6.97 -1.51 7.01
C TYR A 73 -5.91 -2.54 7.35
N SER A 74 -5.59 -3.43 6.40
CA SER A 74 -4.40 -4.25 6.50
C SER A 74 -3.23 -3.55 5.81
N ILE A 75 -2.03 -3.76 6.31
CA ILE A 75 -0.82 -3.26 5.62
C ILE A 75 -0.68 -3.99 4.29
N GLY A 76 -1.12 -5.26 4.23
CA GLY A 76 -1.06 -6.04 3.00
C GLY A 76 -1.80 -5.40 1.84
N GLU A 77 -3.02 -4.91 2.06
CA GLU A 77 -3.78 -4.28 0.98
C GLU A 77 -3.12 -2.98 0.49
N ILE A 78 -2.48 -2.24 1.39
CA ILE A 78 -1.78 -1.01 1.01
C ILE A 78 -0.56 -1.34 0.14
N VAL A 79 0.27 -2.26 0.61
CA VAL A 79 1.50 -2.64 -0.10
C VAL A 79 1.18 -3.30 -1.44
N GLU A 80 0.22 -4.22 -1.47
CA GLU A 80 -0.14 -4.92 -2.69
C GLU A 80 -0.71 -3.99 -3.76
N LEU A 81 -1.52 -3.01 -3.34
CA LEU A 81 -2.02 -1.99 -4.28
C LEU A 81 -0.86 -1.24 -4.94
N MET A 82 0.13 -0.83 -4.16
CA MET A 82 1.23 -0.01 -4.67
C MET A 82 2.24 -0.82 -5.47
N GLU A 83 2.49 -2.07 -5.08
CA GLU A 83 3.46 -2.93 -5.76
C GLU A 83 2.85 -3.72 -6.93
N GLY A 84 1.52 -3.84 -6.96
CA GLY A 84 0.81 -4.66 -7.94
C GLY A 84 0.72 -6.12 -7.53
N THR A 85 1.70 -6.64 -6.83
CA THR A 85 1.71 -8.02 -6.33
C THR A 85 2.72 -8.14 -5.18
N LEU A 86 2.50 -9.08 -4.29
CA LEU A 86 3.45 -9.46 -3.24
C LEU A 86 4.28 -10.68 -3.63
N ALA A 87 4.07 -11.21 -4.85
CA ALA A 87 4.77 -12.40 -5.30
C ALA A 87 6.29 -12.14 -5.38
N PRO A 88 7.12 -13.04 -4.85
CA PRO A 88 8.57 -12.86 -4.85
C PRO A 88 9.23 -13.09 -6.20
N VAL A 89 8.57 -13.85 -7.08
CA VAL A 89 9.09 -14.16 -8.42
C VAL A 89 7.98 -14.02 -9.45
N ALA A 90 8.38 -13.72 -10.69
CA ALA A 90 7.43 -13.42 -11.77
C ALA A 90 6.44 -14.55 -12.05
N CYS A 91 6.89 -15.81 -11.96
CA CYS A 91 6.03 -16.95 -12.25
C CYS A 91 4.89 -17.14 -11.25
N MET A 92 4.93 -16.46 -10.12
CA MET A 92 3.87 -16.48 -9.10
C MET A 92 3.00 -15.23 -9.14
N ALA A 93 3.41 -14.21 -9.91
CA ALA A 93 2.71 -12.93 -9.98
C ALA A 93 1.44 -12.99 -10.80
N GLU A 94 1.38 -13.89 -11.78
CA GLU A 94 0.25 -14.04 -12.69
C GLU A 94 -0.44 -15.37 -12.45
N LYS A 95 -1.77 -15.33 -12.27
CA LYS A 95 -2.57 -16.54 -12.02
C LYS A 95 -2.47 -17.57 -13.14
N ASP A 96 -2.36 -17.10 -14.37
CA ASP A 96 -2.36 -17.94 -15.57
C ASP A 96 -0.96 -18.12 -16.15
N TYR A 97 0.07 -17.80 -15.38
CA TYR A 97 1.44 -17.97 -15.86
C TYR A 97 1.78 -19.45 -15.94
N ASP A 98 1.98 -19.91 -17.19
CA ASP A 98 2.36 -21.29 -17.46
C ASP A 98 3.88 -21.39 -17.64
N CYS A 99 4.57 -21.68 -16.55
CA CYS A 99 6.01 -21.85 -16.57
C CYS A 99 6.38 -23.20 -17.17
N PRO A 100 7.15 -23.24 -18.28
CA PRO A 100 7.55 -24.51 -18.90
C PRO A 100 8.32 -25.45 -17.98
N ARG A 101 8.89 -24.92 -16.89
CA ARG A 101 9.67 -25.70 -15.92
C ARG A 101 8.93 -26.00 -14.64
N GLN A 102 7.64 -25.69 -14.55
CA GLN A 102 6.87 -25.79 -13.32
C GLN A 102 6.98 -27.18 -12.66
N GLU A 103 6.85 -28.24 -13.44
CA GLU A 103 6.91 -29.61 -12.95
C GLU A 103 8.31 -30.02 -12.48
N LYS A 104 9.35 -29.36 -13.01
CA LYS A 104 10.75 -29.66 -12.72
C LYS A 104 11.40 -28.63 -11.80
N CYS A 105 10.65 -27.61 -11.38
CA CYS A 105 11.19 -26.50 -10.61
C CYS A 105 11.38 -26.93 -9.15
N LYS A 106 12.63 -27.14 -8.79
CA LYS A 106 12.98 -27.53 -7.41
C LYS A 106 12.91 -26.37 -6.43
N THR A 107 12.93 -25.13 -6.92
CA THR A 107 12.89 -23.94 -6.06
C THR A 107 11.49 -23.42 -5.83
N LEU A 108 10.49 -23.86 -6.62
CA LEU A 108 9.13 -23.37 -6.49
C LEU A 108 8.53 -23.57 -5.09
N PRO A 109 8.72 -24.73 -4.42
CA PRO A 109 8.21 -24.90 -3.05
C PRO A 109 8.77 -23.87 -2.07
N MET A 110 10.07 -23.52 -2.21
CA MET A 110 10.69 -22.50 -1.38
C MET A 110 10.07 -21.12 -1.63
N TRP A 111 9.85 -20.74 -2.91
CA TRP A 111 9.24 -19.47 -3.24
C TRP A 111 7.79 -19.40 -2.77
N THR A 112 7.06 -20.52 -2.83
CA THR A 112 5.69 -20.60 -2.34
C THR A 112 5.65 -20.37 -0.83
N GLU A 113 6.53 -20.99 -0.08
CA GLU A 113 6.65 -20.81 1.36
C GLU A 113 6.97 -19.35 1.70
N PHE A 114 7.92 -18.77 1.00
CA PHE A 114 8.30 -17.37 1.19
C PHE A 114 7.15 -16.42 0.88
N TYR A 115 6.43 -16.67 -0.23
CA TYR A 115 5.26 -15.86 -0.59
C TYR A 115 4.19 -15.92 0.50
N ASP A 116 3.89 -17.12 1.00
CA ASP A 116 2.90 -17.30 2.05
C ASP A 116 3.30 -16.56 3.33
N MET A 117 4.57 -16.60 3.69
CA MET A 117 5.09 -15.88 4.86
C MET A 117 4.92 -14.38 4.70
N VAL A 118 5.29 -13.83 3.55
CA VAL A 118 5.18 -12.40 3.27
C VAL A 118 3.71 -11.96 3.26
N HIS A 119 2.87 -12.72 2.56
CA HIS A 119 1.44 -12.44 2.47
C HIS A 119 0.79 -12.43 3.85
N ASN A 120 1.02 -13.49 4.63
CA ASN A 120 0.42 -13.61 5.96
C ASN A 120 0.92 -12.52 6.91
N PHE A 121 2.21 -12.17 6.82
CA PHE A 121 2.77 -11.10 7.64
C PHE A 121 2.08 -9.76 7.35
N PHE A 122 2.02 -9.35 6.09
CA PHE A 122 1.46 -8.05 5.75
C PHE A 122 -0.04 -7.98 5.96
N TYR A 123 -0.79 -9.03 5.61
CA TYR A 123 -2.24 -9.05 5.82
C TYR A 123 -2.63 -9.25 7.28
N GLY A 124 -1.72 -9.77 8.10
CA GLY A 124 -1.91 -9.87 9.55
C GLY A 124 -1.62 -8.58 10.31
N LYS A 125 -0.99 -7.59 9.66
CA LYS A 125 -0.71 -6.29 10.26
C LYS A 125 -1.79 -5.29 9.89
N LYS A 126 -2.30 -4.57 10.88
CA LYS A 126 -3.27 -3.50 10.67
C LYS A 126 -2.58 -2.15 10.72
N LEU A 127 -3.16 -1.17 10.04
CA LEU A 127 -2.65 0.20 10.11
C LEU A 127 -2.57 0.67 11.56
N SER A 128 -3.59 0.32 12.37
CA SER A 128 -3.64 0.67 13.79
C SER A 128 -2.48 0.08 14.60
N ASP A 129 -1.88 -1.03 14.17
CA ASP A 129 -0.74 -1.62 14.86
C ASP A 129 0.51 -0.73 14.81
N LEU A 130 0.56 0.21 13.87
CA LEU A 130 1.69 1.11 13.68
C LEU A 130 1.49 2.49 14.32
N LEU A 131 0.31 2.76 14.86
CA LEU A 131 -0.02 4.04 15.47
C LEU A 131 0.41 4.14 16.95
#